data_2b0cfdfaed4c245849e9ae1348669a9a
#
_entry.id   2b0cfdfaed4c245849e9ae1348669a9a
#
_cell.length_a   1.000
_cell.length_b   1.000
_cell.length_c   1.000
_cell.angle_alpha   90.00
_cell.angle_beta   90.00
_cell.angle_gamma   90.00
#
_symmetry.space_group_name_H-M   'P 1'
#
loop_
_entity.id
_entity.type
_entity.pdbx_description
1 polymer ?
#
loop_
_entity_poly.entity_id
_entity_poly.type
_entity_poly.pdbx_seq_one_letter_code
_entity_poly.pdbx_strand_id
1 'polypeptide(L)'
;MLMLNVVSILQMGGICLGSGSGLGVNCSVHGPFKIGDNVMMGPDVTILTHTHNIERTDIPMGKQGMREVEVIIGNDVWIGIRSIIMLGVCIGYGVVIGAGAVVTKDVLDFAIVGGVPARIIKYRE
;
A
#
# COMPACT_ATOMS: atom_id res chain seq x y z
N MET A 1 12.65 -8.18 11.48
CA MET A 1 12.66 -7.16 12.50
C MET A 1 11.31 -6.46 12.54
N LEU A 2 10.81 -6.25 13.72
CA LEU A 2 9.50 -5.69 13.89
C LEU A 2 9.58 -4.25 14.33
N MET A 3 8.94 -3.39 13.61
CA MET A 3 8.83 -1.99 13.97
C MET A 3 7.47 -1.76 14.58
N LEU A 4 7.47 -1.37 15.83
CA LEU A 4 6.23 -1.22 16.57
C LEU A 4 5.69 0.18 16.63
N ASN A 5 6.43 1.13 16.12
CA ASN A 5 5.99 2.52 16.16
C ASN A 5 5.01 2.80 15.03
N VAL A 6 3.98 2.04 15.03
CA VAL A 6 2.88 2.29 14.13
C VAL A 6 2.08 3.43 14.69
N VAL A 7 2.04 4.50 13.97
CA VAL A 7 1.49 5.72 14.47
C VAL A 7 0.03 5.86 14.11
N SER A 8 -0.35 5.33 12.99
CA SER A 8 -1.69 5.56 12.48
C SER A 8 -2.24 4.33 11.79
N ILE A 9 -2.90 3.51 12.56
CA ILE A 9 -3.68 2.42 12.01
C ILE A 9 -5.13 2.75 12.28
N LEU A 10 -5.90 2.97 11.23
CA LEU A 10 -7.32 3.15 11.36
C LEU A 10 -7.98 1.80 11.40
N GLN A 11 -8.57 1.51 12.51
CA GLN A 11 -9.19 0.23 12.76
C GLN A 11 -10.46 0.09 11.95
N MET A 12 -10.35 -0.67 10.89
CA MET A 12 -11.50 -1.07 10.09
C MET A 12 -11.52 -2.57 10.06
N GLY A 13 -12.60 -3.18 9.72
CA GLY A 13 -12.64 -4.62 9.52
C GLY A 13 -11.68 -5.00 8.39
N GLY A 14 -11.18 -6.22 8.39
CA GLY A 14 -10.41 -6.75 7.28
C GLY A 14 -8.92 -6.44 7.29
N ILE A 15 -8.34 -6.23 8.45
CA ILE A 15 -6.90 -6.06 8.58
C ILE A 15 -6.25 -7.42 8.80
N CYS A 16 -5.33 -7.80 7.92
CA CYS A 16 -4.52 -9.01 8.05
C CYS A 16 -3.06 -8.66 7.86
N LEU A 17 -2.22 -9.07 8.79
CA LEU A 17 -0.77 -8.89 8.72
C LEU A 17 -0.11 -10.23 8.95
N GLY A 18 0.63 -10.72 7.96
CA GLY A 18 1.23 -12.04 7.99
C GLY A 18 2.42 -12.17 8.94
N SER A 19 2.90 -13.39 9.06
CA SER A 19 4.04 -13.75 9.89
C SER A 19 5.33 -13.11 9.39
N GLY A 20 6.12 -12.58 10.31
CA GLY A 20 7.40 -11.97 9.96
C GLY A 20 7.28 -10.66 9.23
N SER A 21 6.09 -10.15 9.07
CA SER A 21 5.85 -8.85 8.45
C SER A 21 5.84 -7.76 9.50
N GLY A 22 6.31 -6.59 9.11
CA GLY A 22 6.32 -5.43 10.00
C GLY A 22 5.85 -4.19 9.29
N LEU A 23 5.12 -3.37 10.04
CA LEU A 23 4.76 -2.04 9.60
C LEU A 23 5.90 -1.10 9.95
N GLY A 24 6.21 -0.20 9.04
CA GLY A 24 7.32 0.72 9.23
C GLY A 24 7.05 1.78 10.29
N VAL A 25 8.12 2.39 10.73
CA VAL A 25 8.03 3.54 11.64
C VAL A 25 7.24 4.64 10.96
N ASN A 26 6.33 5.25 11.71
CA ASN A 26 5.58 6.40 11.25
C ASN A 26 4.74 6.12 10.00
N CYS A 27 4.37 4.88 9.78
CA CYS A 27 3.53 4.54 8.64
C CYS A 27 2.06 4.95 8.90
N SER A 28 1.37 5.23 7.82
CA SER A 28 -0.05 5.56 7.84
C SER A 28 -0.79 4.51 7.03
N VAL A 29 -1.41 3.60 7.73
CA VAL A 29 -2.02 2.42 7.10
C VAL A 29 -3.50 2.37 7.45
N HIS A 30 -4.33 2.34 6.44
CA HIS A 30 -5.78 2.32 6.58
C HIS A 30 -6.31 0.99 6.07
N GLY A 31 -7.15 0.34 6.87
CA GLY A 31 -7.85 -0.85 6.42
C GLY A 31 -8.98 -0.51 5.46
N PRO A 32 -9.45 -1.52 4.69
CA PRO A 32 -9.04 -2.91 4.77
C PRO A 32 -7.75 -3.18 3.97
N PHE A 33 -6.91 -4.06 4.49
CA PHE A 33 -5.75 -4.53 3.76
C PHE A 33 -5.41 -5.96 4.17
N LYS A 34 -4.73 -6.67 3.28
CA LYS A 34 -4.13 -7.97 3.56
C LYS A 34 -2.67 -7.91 3.18
N ILE A 35 -1.81 -8.09 4.14
CA ILE A 35 -0.37 -8.13 3.95
C ILE A 35 0.10 -9.54 4.26
N GLY A 36 0.79 -10.16 3.33
CA GLY A 36 1.29 -11.52 3.46
C GLY A 36 2.44 -11.63 4.44
N ASP A 37 3.21 -12.71 4.30
CA ASP A 37 4.32 -13.02 5.19
C ASP A 37 5.60 -12.37 4.71
N ASN A 38 6.50 -12.06 5.65
CA ASN A 38 7.84 -11.55 5.37
C ASN A 38 7.86 -10.25 4.57
N VAL A 39 6.90 -9.38 4.80
CA VAL A 39 6.86 -8.07 4.17
C VAL A 39 7.66 -7.08 5.02
N MET A 40 8.59 -6.39 4.38
CA MET A 40 9.37 -5.33 5.00
C MET A 40 8.86 -3.98 4.52
N MET A 41 8.62 -3.09 5.46
CA MET A 41 8.11 -1.76 5.15
C MET A 41 9.04 -0.70 5.73
N GLY A 42 9.51 0.18 4.89
CA GLY A 42 10.31 1.32 5.33
C GLY A 42 9.48 2.34 6.11
N PRO A 43 10.13 3.36 6.67
CA PRO A 43 9.41 4.42 7.39
C PRO A 43 8.56 5.27 6.45
N ASP A 44 7.56 5.91 7.04
CA ASP A 44 6.71 6.90 6.37
C ASP A 44 5.97 6.35 5.14
N VAL A 45 5.67 5.06 5.13
CA VAL A 45 4.86 4.45 4.07
C VAL A 45 3.39 4.73 4.34
N THR A 46 2.64 5.00 3.28
CA THR A 46 1.20 5.21 3.36
C THR A 46 0.47 4.17 2.51
N ILE A 47 -0.52 3.52 3.10
CA ILE A 47 -1.45 2.65 2.37
C ILE A 47 -2.83 3.29 2.47
N LEU A 48 -3.35 3.72 1.34
CA LEU A 48 -4.65 4.38 1.26
C LEU A 48 -5.68 3.42 0.71
N THR A 49 -6.76 3.23 1.43
CA THR A 49 -7.85 2.32 1.02
C THR A 49 -9.16 3.05 0.80
N HIS A 50 -9.20 4.33 1.07
CA HIS A 50 -10.40 5.13 0.91
C HIS A 50 -10.16 6.26 -0.07
N THR A 51 -11.22 6.69 -0.73
CA THR A 51 -11.18 7.91 -1.52
C THR A 51 -12.57 8.50 -1.60
N HIS A 52 -12.65 9.78 -1.88
CA HIS A 52 -13.92 10.42 -2.18
C HIS A 52 -14.38 10.04 -3.57
N ASN A 53 -15.69 9.93 -3.74
CA ASN A 53 -16.27 9.80 -5.06
C ASN A 53 -16.20 11.18 -5.74
N ILE A 54 -15.77 11.20 -6.98
CA ILE A 54 -15.49 12.44 -7.70
C ILE A 54 -16.16 12.51 -9.08
N GLU A 55 -16.93 11.49 -9.41
CA GLU A 55 -17.45 11.33 -10.78
C GLU A 55 -18.43 12.43 -11.19
N ARG A 56 -19.18 12.95 -10.25
CA ARG A 56 -20.14 14.02 -10.54
C ARG A 56 -19.45 15.37 -10.53
N THR A 57 -19.84 16.21 -11.47
CA THR A 57 -19.30 17.58 -11.56
C THR A 57 -20.32 18.63 -11.13
N ASP A 58 -21.52 18.21 -10.81
CA ASP A 58 -22.63 19.11 -10.46
C ASP A 58 -22.79 19.33 -8.96
N ILE A 59 -22.10 18.55 -8.14
CA ILE A 59 -22.09 18.74 -6.69
C ILE A 59 -20.66 18.66 -6.15
N PRO A 60 -20.38 19.27 -5.00
CA PRO A 60 -19.05 19.22 -4.40
C PRO A 60 -18.61 17.78 -4.14
N MET A 61 -17.33 17.51 -4.34
CA MET A 61 -16.76 16.17 -4.12
C MET A 61 -16.98 15.68 -2.69
N GLY A 62 -16.86 16.56 -1.72
CA GLY A 62 -17.10 16.20 -0.32
C GLY A 62 -18.51 15.73 0.00
N LYS A 63 -19.45 15.95 -0.91
CA LYS A 63 -20.85 15.54 -0.75
C LYS A 63 -21.24 14.32 -1.57
N GLN A 64 -20.27 13.72 -2.25
CA GLN A 64 -20.53 12.55 -3.10
C GLN A 64 -20.30 11.23 -2.42
N GLY A 65 -19.92 11.24 -1.14
CA GLY A 65 -19.61 10.06 -0.38
C GLY A 65 -18.19 9.56 -0.64
N MET A 66 -17.86 8.47 -0.03
CA MET A 66 -16.54 7.84 -0.11
C MET A 66 -16.69 6.39 -0.51
N ARG A 67 -15.64 5.83 -1.04
CA ARG A 67 -15.55 4.39 -1.26
C ARG A 67 -14.27 3.85 -0.67
N GLU A 68 -14.27 2.56 -0.44
CA GLU A 68 -13.19 1.85 0.21
C GLU A 68 -12.86 0.63 -0.64
N VAL A 69 -11.60 0.44 -0.98
CA VAL A 69 -11.16 -0.71 -1.78
C VAL A 69 -9.93 -1.31 -1.12
N GLU A 70 -9.97 -2.60 -0.87
CA GLU A 70 -8.91 -3.34 -0.20
C GLU A 70 -7.61 -3.31 -0.98
N VAL A 71 -6.50 -3.19 -0.24
CA VAL A 71 -5.15 -3.37 -0.78
C VAL A 71 -4.65 -4.75 -0.37
N ILE A 72 -4.07 -5.47 -1.32
CA ILE A 72 -3.54 -6.83 -1.09
C ILE A 72 -2.07 -6.83 -1.45
N ILE A 73 -1.24 -7.25 -0.51
CA ILE A 73 0.21 -7.35 -0.68
C ILE A 73 0.63 -8.80 -0.44
N GLY A 74 1.31 -9.39 -1.41
CA GLY A 74 1.77 -10.76 -1.34
C GLY A 74 2.93 -10.93 -0.37
N ASN A 75 3.50 -12.14 -0.36
CA ASN A 75 4.61 -12.47 0.52
C ASN A 75 5.92 -11.91 -0.01
N ASP A 76 6.87 -11.67 0.91
CA ASP A 76 8.24 -11.28 0.57
C ASP A 76 8.29 -10.02 -0.29
N VAL A 77 7.61 -8.99 0.15
CA VAL A 77 7.59 -7.68 -0.53
C VAL A 77 8.40 -6.69 0.30
N TRP A 78 9.18 -5.88 -0.38
CA TRP A 78 9.90 -4.78 0.25
C TRP A 78 9.32 -3.46 -0.24
N ILE A 79 8.77 -2.68 0.69
CA ILE A 79 8.19 -1.37 0.39
C ILE A 79 9.15 -0.30 0.90
N GLY A 80 9.70 0.46 -0.02
CA GLY A 80 10.67 1.50 0.31
C GLY A 80 10.08 2.68 1.07
N ILE A 81 10.95 3.43 1.71
CA ILE A 81 10.58 4.63 2.48
C ILE A 81 9.71 5.58 1.67
N ARG A 82 8.71 6.14 2.32
CA ARG A 82 7.82 7.17 1.74
C ARG A 82 7.05 6.75 0.50
N SER A 83 6.89 5.46 0.31
CA SER A 83 6.04 4.96 -0.77
C SER A 83 4.58 5.14 -0.41
N ILE A 84 3.75 5.26 -1.42
CA ILE A 84 2.29 5.34 -1.27
C ILE A 84 1.69 4.22 -2.11
N ILE A 85 0.87 3.40 -1.46
CA ILE A 85 0.11 2.34 -2.13
C ILE A 85 -1.33 2.79 -2.20
N MET A 86 -1.87 2.88 -3.39
CA MET A 86 -3.22 3.38 -3.61
C MET A 86 -4.25 2.27 -3.48
N LEU A 87 -5.46 2.66 -3.21
CA LEU A 87 -6.58 1.76 -2.99
C LEU A 87 -6.77 0.79 -4.17
N GLY A 88 -7.15 -0.42 -3.85
CA GLY A 88 -7.45 -1.45 -4.83
C GLY A 88 -6.25 -2.10 -5.48
N VAL A 89 -5.03 -1.69 -5.14
CA VAL A 89 -3.82 -2.26 -5.72
C VAL A 89 -3.56 -3.64 -5.14
N CYS A 90 -3.21 -4.58 -6.02
CA CYS A 90 -2.70 -5.90 -5.65
C CYS A 90 -1.23 -5.96 -6.00
N ILE A 91 -0.39 -6.23 -5.01
CA ILE A 91 1.05 -6.37 -5.17
C ILE A 91 1.41 -7.84 -5.05
N GLY A 92 2.05 -8.35 -6.09
CA GLY A 92 2.43 -9.75 -6.17
C GLY A 92 3.56 -10.14 -5.20
N TYR A 93 3.97 -11.40 -5.26
CA TYR A 93 5.02 -11.93 -4.40
C TYR A 93 6.39 -11.41 -4.82
N GLY A 94 7.25 -11.21 -3.85
CA GLY A 94 8.64 -10.89 -4.12
C GLY A 94 8.89 -9.54 -4.76
N VAL A 95 7.95 -8.64 -4.69
CA VAL A 95 8.02 -7.31 -5.31
C VAL A 95 8.89 -6.38 -4.49
N VAL A 96 9.63 -5.52 -5.16
CA VAL A 96 10.37 -4.43 -4.53
C VAL A 96 9.77 -3.10 -5.01
N ILE A 97 9.39 -2.27 -4.06
CA ILE A 97 8.87 -0.94 -4.35
C ILE A 97 9.91 0.08 -3.92
N GLY A 98 10.41 0.84 -4.88
CA GLY A 98 11.45 1.84 -4.63
C GLY A 98 10.97 2.98 -3.74
N ALA A 99 11.90 3.62 -3.08
CA ALA A 99 11.60 4.74 -2.20
C ALA A 99 10.83 5.83 -2.93
N GLY A 100 9.83 6.38 -2.27
CA GLY A 100 9.04 7.49 -2.80
C GLY A 100 8.10 7.13 -3.95
N ALA A 101 7.95 5.86 -4.27
CA ALA A 101 7.06 5.44 -5.36
C ALA A 101 5.60 5.66 -4.99
N VAL A 102 4.78 5.96 -5.99
CA VAL A 102 3.32 5.99 -5.84
C VAL A 102 2.74 4.90 -6.70
N VAL A 103 2.32 3.81 -6.06
CA VAL A 103 1.82 2.61 -6.74
C VAL A 103 0.33 2.77 -6.99
N THR A 104 -0.04 2.89 -8.25
CA THR A 104 -1.42 3.14 -8.67
C THR A 104 -2.07 1.98 -9.41
N LYS A 105 -1.28 0.96 -9.76
CA LYS A 105 -1.73 -0.21 -10.51
C LYS A 105 -1.16 -1.47 -9.89
N ASP A 106 -1.78 -2.59 -10.19
CA ASP A 106 -1.30 -3.90 -9.75
C ASP A 106 0.13 -4.13 -10.20
N VAL A 107 0.89 -4.83 -9.36
CA VAL A 107 2.29 -5.13 -9.61
C VAL A 107 2.46 -6.64 -9.69
N LEU A 108 3.03 -7.11 -10.79
CA LEU A 108 3.26 -8.54 -11.01
C LEU A 108 4.37 -9.07 -10.12
N ASP A 109 4.34 -10.37 -9.87
CA ASP A 109 5.32 -11.05 -9.04
C ASP A 109 6.74 -10.71 -9.47
N PHE A 110 7.62 -10.52 -8.50
CA PHE A 110 9.05 -10.29 -8.65
C PHE A 110 9.43 -9.03 -9.41
N ALA A 111 8.50 -8.13 -9.67
CA ALA A 111 8.82 -6.85 -10.28
C ALA A 111 9.52 -5.92 -9.30
N ILE A 112 10.40 -5.09 -9.82
CA ILE A 112 10.99 -3.96 -9.12
C ILE A 112 10.39 -2.73 -9.77
N VAL A 113 9.68 -1.95 -8.98
CA VAL A 113 8.98 -0.76 -9.48
C VAL A 113 9.47 0.49 -8.77
N GLY A 114 9.31 1.63 -9.42
CA GLY A 114 9.66 2.92 -8.82
C GLY A 114 9.04 4.06 -9.59
N GLY A 115 9.08 5.23 -8.99
CA GLY A 115 8.61 6.46 -9.63
C GLY A 115 7.19 6.87 -9.27
N VAL A 116 6.74 7.97 -9.85
CA VAL A 116 5.43 8.57 -9.63
C VAL A 116 4.84 8.92 -11.00
N PRO A 117 3.88 8.16 -11.50
CA PRO A 117 3.38 6.89 -10.97
C PRO A 117 4.43 5.79 -11.12
N ALA A 118 4.35 4.78 -10.27
CA ALA A 118 5.32 3.68 -10.29
C ALA A 118 5.27 2.91 -11.60
N ARG A 119 6.44 2.56 -12.10
CA ARG A 119 6.64 1.79 -13.33
C ARG A 119 7.61 0.66 -13.06
N ILE A 120 7.51 -0.40 -13.84
CA ILE A 120 8.45 -1.50 -13.76
C ILE A 120 9.82 -1.03 -14.23
N ILE A 121 10.83 -1.21 -13.38
CA ILE A 121 12.23 -0.94 -13.70
C ILE A 121 12.83 -2.21 -14.30
N LYS A 122 12.63 -3.33 -13.64
CA LYS A 122 13.04 -4.65 -14.08
C LYS A 122 12.39 -5.70 -13.19
N TYR A 123 12.68 -6.94 -13.45
CA TYR A 123 12.26 -8.06 -12.60
C TYR A 123 13.44 -8.61 -11.83
N ARG A 124 13.15 -9.14 -10.65
CA ARG A 124 14.17 -9.92 -9.92
C ARG A 124 14.45 -11.21 -10.69
N GLU A 125 15.65 -11.64 -10.59
CA GLU A 125 16.07 -12.87 -11.25
C GLU A 125 15.41 -14.09 -10.68
#